data_7fb0c78c74f233f195a593b038c42789
#
_entry.id   7fb0c78c74f233f195a593b038c42789
#
_cell.length_a   1.000
_cell.length_b   1.000
_cell.length_c   1.000
_cell.angle_alpha   90.00
_cell.angle_beta   90.00
_cell.angle_gamma   90.00
#
_symmetry.space_group_name_H-M   'P 1'
#
loop_
_entity.id
_entity.type
_entity.pdbx_description
1 polymer ?
#
loop_
_entity_poly.entity_id
_entity_poly.type
_entity_poly.pdbx_seq_one_letter_code
_entity_poly.pdbx_strand_id
1 'polypeptide(L)'
;MFEAAFKYTRVFCTIAASITLIACSNSDSNDAFTPQPEYLPVINPTVSLPPEVGSIVLLTQNFDLGSVGYQQAEYFLEGTASAFTNVGELTTDGAWTAEPAEQAAYKTRIVVYSPIDPADFNGIVQMEWLNVTAGFETPPSWGTGHLEMRRGGSVWVGVSAQLIGIEGSPRGLLPLNLKAVDPVRYGSLIHPGDTFSFDIFSQIAQAIRKPIGIDPLGGLSAEYLIAYGESQSAGRLVTYVNAIHPLYNTFDGYMIHSRGDASALLAQDPQVRISTPESPLVRTDLNVPVMTFETETDVVFLGFVSSRQPDTDKIRTWEVAGTAHGDYYTFVSGRDDNVGAPVFASVIEESSVLGFITCEKPLNNGPHHYHFNAAVRALNAWVTTGELPVMSPRLEVNDDNSDYLYDELGNALGGMRSPYVDAPSAVLRGEPNSGGSFCRLFGTTALFSAEQMASLYVDEAGYVDAVTKATNDALAAGFLLQEDADAIITWAPEQWRSQTGGS
;
A
#
# COMPACT_ATOMS: atom_id res chain seq x y z
N MET A 1 65.52 -41.45 44.46
CA MET A 1 66.94 -41.14 44.39
C MET A 1 67.10 -39.75 43.87
N PHE A 2 67.70 -38.90 44.75
CA PHE A 2 68.27 -37.58 44.59
C PHE A 2 67.37 -36.48 43.93
N GLU A 3 66.75 -35.55 44.71
CA GLU A 3 67.37 -34.38 45.44
C GLU A 3 68.38 -33.58 44.63
N ALA A 4 68.01 -32.29 44.40
CA ALA A 4 68.84 -31.19 44.91
C ALA A 4 68.18 -29.82 44.51
N ALA A 5 67.96 -29.10 45.60
CA ALA A 5 67.68 -27.66 45.68
C ALA A 5 68.91 -26.83 45.31
N PHE A 6 68.75 -25.54 44.96
CA PHE A 6 69.47 -24.39 45.52
C PHE A 6 69.10 -23.07 44.79
N LYS A 7 68.56 -22.18 45.48
CA LYS A 7 68.98 -20.90 46.13
C LYS A 7 68.81 -19.62 45.30
N TYR A 8 68.13 -18.72 45.94
CA TYR A 8 67.94 -17.25 45.81
C TYR A 8 69.17 -16.47 45.35
N THR A 9 68.94 -15.45 44.53
CA THR A 9 69.62 -14.14 44.65
C THR A 9 68.66 -13.01 44.22
N ARG A 10 68.37 -12.11 45.16
CA ARG A 10 67.63 -10.86 44.94
C ARG A 10 68.59 -9.84 44.39
N VAL A 11 68.24 -9.20 43.25
CA VAL A 11 68.84 -7.96 42.84
C VAL A 11 67.73 -6.90 42.84
N PHE A 12 67.88 -5.89 43.70
CA PHE A 12 67.10 -4.69 43.71
C PHE A 12 67.57 -3.79 42.58
N CYS A 13 66.67 -3.42 41.63
CA CYS A 13 66.90 -2.32 40.71
C CYS A 13 65.80 -1.27 40.97
N THR A 14 66.14 -0.17 41.56
CA THR A 14 65.34 1.04 41.71
C THR A 14 65.20 1.70 40.35
N ILE A 15 64.01 1.76 39.80
CA ILE A 15 63.66 2.56 38.65
C ILE A 15 62.78 3.72 39.11
N ALA A 16 63.30 4.93 38.95
CA ALA A 16 62.56 6.17 39.20
C ALA A 16 61.42 6.32 38.18
N ALA A 17 60.19 6.41 38.68
CA ALA A 17 59.04 6.70 37.87
C ALA A 17 58.92 8.21 37.67
N SER A 18 59.15 8.69 36.42
CA SER A 18 58.79 10.01 36.00
C SER A 18 57.26 10.02 35.75
N ILE A 19 56.50 10.72 36.57
CA ILE A 19 55.06 10.91 36.37
C ILE A 19 54.88 12.03 35.34
N THR A 20 54.54 11.66 34.11
CA THR A 20 54.04 12.59 33.08
C THR A 20 52.53 12.73 33.28
N LEU A 21 52.10 13.89 33.81
CA LEU A 21 50.70 14.31 33.85
C LEU A 21 50.20 14.48 32.42
N ILE A 22 49.46 13.51 31.87
CA ILE A 22 48.63 13.70 30.70
C ILE A 22 47.32 14.32 31.20
N ALA A 23 47.11 15.60 30.87
CA ALA A 23 45.83 16.25 31.05
C ALA A 23 44.84 15.59 30.08
N CYS A 24 43.94 14.74 30.57
CA CYS A 24 42.74 14.33 29.86
C CYS A 24 41.82 15.58 29.78
N SER A 25 41.71 16.17 28.60
CA SER A 25 40.60 17.05 28.29
C SER A 25 39.33 16.18 28.25
N ASN A 26 38.48 16.28 29.25
CA ASN A 26 37.10 15.83 29.18
C ASN A 26 36.41 16.66 28.09
N SER A 27 36.23 16.10 26.92
CA SER A 27 35.14 16.48 26.04
C SER A 27 33.89 15.88 26.65
N ASP A 28 33.17 16.68 27.42
CA ASP A 28 31.77 16.35 27.77
C ASP A 28 30.96 16.34 26.46
N SER A 29 30.92 15.23 25.78
CA SER A 29 29.81 14.93 24.89
C SER A 29 28.61 14.65 25.80
N ASN A 30 27.83 15.70 26.08
CA ASN A 30 26.46 15.54 26.52
C ASN A 30 25.67 14.98 25.35
N ASP A 31 25.87 13.71 25.00
CA ASP A 31 24.87 12.94 24.32
C ASP A 31 23.71 12.81 25.33
N ALA A 32 22.77 13.74 25.21
CA ALA A 32 21.51 13.65 25.93
C ALA A 32 20.88 12.31 25.52
N PHE A 33 20.91 11.35 26.44
CA PHE A 33 20.20 10.09 26.30
C PHE A 33 18.72 10.44 26.08
N THR A 34 18.28 10.42 24.83
CA THR A 34 16.86 10.53 24.50
C THR A 34 16.25 9.18 24.84
N PRO A 35 15.38 9.10 25.85
CA PRO A 35 14.73 7.85 26.18
C PRO A 35 14.04 7.30 24.94
N GLN A 36 14.28 6.04 24.59
CA GLN A 36 13.50 5.36 23.56
C GLN A 36 12.03 5.38 24.03
N PRO A 37 11.08 5.69 23.11
CA PRO A 37 9.67 5.64 23.46
C PRO A 37 9.30 4.24 23.98
N GLU A 38 8.61 4.19 25.10
CA GLU A 38 8.12 2.93 25.66
C GLU A 38 6.81 2.56 24.97
N TYR A 39 6.86 1.58 24.05
CA TYR A 39 5.69 1.09 23.34
C TYR A 39 4.90 0.11 24.18
N LEU A 40 3.58 0.16 24.08
CA LEU A 40 2.70 -0.82 24.73
C LEU A 40 2.85 -2.19 24.05
N PRO A 41 2.78 -3.29 24.81
CA PRO A 41 2.81 -4.62 24.25
C PRO A 41 1.51 -4.91 23.49
N VAL A 42 1.62 -5.39 22.25
CA VAL A 42 0.48 -5.90 21.51
C VAL A 42 0.15 -7.32 21.99
N ILE A 43 -1.12 -7.55 22.32
CA ILE A 43 -1.60 -8.88 22.70
C ILE A 43 -1.52 -9.80 21.47
N ASN A 44 -0.99 -11.01 21.66
CA ASN A 44 -0.84 -11.95 20.56
C ASN A 44 -2.07 -12.86 20.48
N PRO A 45 -2.80 -12.88 19.35
CA PRO A 45 -3.96 -13.75 19.17
C PRO A 45 -3.54 -15.20 18.92
N THR A 46 -4.48 -16.13 19.08
CA THR A 46 -4.27 -17.52 18.70
C THR A 46 -4.62 -17.73 17.24
N VAL A 47 -3.70 -18.35 16.50
CA VAL A 47 -3.88 -18.72 15.10
C VAL A 47 -4.35 -20.16 14.98
N SER A 48 -5.39 -20.39 14.19
CA SER A 48 -5.97 -21.71 13.93
C SER A 48 -6.32 -21.91 12.44
N LEU A 49 -6.52 -23.14 12.02
CA LEU A 49 -7.06 -23.44 10.68
C LEU A 49 -8.56 -23.17 10.63
N PRO A 50 -9.08 -22.72 9.47
CA PRO A 50 -10.52 -22.72 9.23
C PRO A 50 -11.07 -24.16 9.15
N PRO A 51 -12.39 -24.33 9.24
CA PRO A 51 -13.01 -25.65 8.96
C PRO A 51 -12.60 -26.19 7.57
N GLU A 52 -12.39 -27.49 7.46
CA GLU A 52 -12.04 -28.19 6.21
C GLU A 52 -13.25 -28.34 5.26
N VAL A 53 -13.98 -27.25 5.02
CA VAL A 53 -15.17 -27.20 4.16
C VAL A 53 -15.14 -25.92 3.34
N GLY A 54 -15.73 -25.96 2.15
CA GLY A 54 -15.77 -24.79 1.27
C GLY A 54 -14.41 -24.42 0.68
N SER A 55 -14.32 -23.21 0.15
CA SER A 55 -13.11 -22.63 -0.43
C SER A 55 -12.87 -21.23 0.12
N ILE A 56 -11.67 -20.73 -0.05
CA ILE A 56 -11.30 -19.34 0.34
C ILE A 56 -12.13 -18.38 -0.51
N VAL A 57 -12.81 -17.45 0.15
CA VAL A 57 -13.65 -16.43 -0.49
C VAL A 57 -12.89 -15.12 -0.51
N LEU A 58 -12.37 -14.73 -1.67
CA LEU A 58 -11.76 -13.42 -1.91
C LEU A 58 -11.70 -13.18 -3.42
N LEU A 59 -12.16 -12.01 -3.87
CA LEU A 59 -12.07 -11.61 -5.27
C LEU A 59 -10.68 -11.05 -5.56
N THR A 60 -9.78 -11.88 -6.05
CA THR A 60 -8.40 -11.52 -6.37
C THR A 60 -8.11 -11.69 -7.87
N GLN A 61 -7.34 -12.73 -8.21
CA GLN A 61 -6.94 -13.07 -9.59
C GLN A 61 -7.80 -14.19 -10.20
N ASN A 62 -7.76 -14.30 -11.53
CA ASN A 62 -8.40 -15.39 -12.28
C ASN A 62 -7.42 -16.51 -12.66
N PHE A 63 -6.12 -16.35 -12.37
CA PHE A 63 -5.08 -17.35 -12.65
C PHE A 63 -4.73 -18.17 -11.40
N ASP A 64 -4.18 -19.37 -11.63
CA ASP A 64 -3.65 -20.20 -10.55
C ASP A 64 -2.35 -19.61 -10.01
N LEU A 65 -2.30 -19.32 -8.72
CA LEU A 65 -1.10 -18.81 -8.03
C LEU A 65 0.09 -19.79 -8.16
N GLY A 66 -0.17 -21.11 -8.19
CA GLY A 66 0.86 -22.11 -8.38
C GLY A 66 1.60 -21.97 -9.71
N SER A 67 0.92 -21.50 -10.76
CA SER A 67 1.52 -21.26 -12.08
C SER A 67 2.54 -20.11 -12.10
N VAL A 68 2.54 -19.27 -11.07
CA VAL A 68 3.45 -18.12 -10.90
C VAL A 68 4.32 -18.25 -9.64
N GLY A 69 4.48 -19.48 -9.12
CA GLY A 69 5.39 -19.77 -8.01
C GLY A 69 4.85 -19.37 -6.62
N TYR A 70 3.55 -19.11 -6.48
CA TYR A 70 2.91 -18.74 -5.22
C TYR A 70 1.89 -19.75 -4.76
N GLN A 71 1.62 -19.78 -3.47
CA GLN A 71 0.55 -20.58 -2.85
C GLN A 71 -0.37 -19.70 -2.02
N GLN A 72 -1.59 -20.18 -1.79
CA GLN A 72 -2.62 -19.53 -1.00
C GLN A 72 -2.93 -20.33 0.25
N ALA A 73 -3.06 -19.65 1.39
CA ALA A 73 -3.53 -20.22 2.64
C ALA A 73 -4.52 -19.28 3.34
N GLU A 74 -5.34 -19.81 4.23
CA GLU A 74 -6.27 -19.04 5.06
C GLU A 74 -6.16 -19.50 6.51
N TYR A 75 -6.17 -18.51 7.43
CA TYR A 75 -6.09 -18.78 8.86
C TYR A 75 -7.14 -17.97 9.60
N PHE A 76 -7.63 -18.51 10.73
CA PHE A 76 -8.46 -17.79 11.67
C PHE A 76 -7.64 -17.35 12.87
N LEU A 77 -7.89 -16.13 13.33
CA LEU A 77 -7.22 -15.55 14.49
C LEU A 77 -8.29 -15.13 15.51
N GLU A 78 -8.08 -15.50 16.75
CA GLU A 78 -8.99 -15.15 17.84
C GLU A 78 -8.25 -14.57 19.03
N GLY A 79 -8.85 -13.57 19.66
CA GLY A 79 -8.27 -12.85 20.78
C GLY A 79 -9.27 -11.89 21.43
N THR A 80 -8.70 -10.97 22.20
CA THR A 80 -9.45 -9.86 22.79
C THR A 80 -8.82 -8.57 22.32
N ALA A 81 -9.59 -7.74 21.62
CA ALA A 81 -9.16 -6.46 21.07
C ALA A 81 -9.65 -5.30 21.91
N SER A 82 -8.85 -4.25 21.99
CA SER A 82 -9.18 -2.99 22.63
C SER A 82 -9.76 -1.99 21.62
N ALA A 83 -10.78 -1.25 22.01
CA ALA A 83 -11.11 0.03 21.43
C ALA A 83 -10.11 1.10 21.91
N PHE A 84 -10.17 2.30 21.31
CA PHE A 84 -9.31 3.41 21.70
C PHE A 84 -10.14 4.65 22.02
N THR A 85 -9.61 5.46 22.93
CA THR A 85 -10.12 6.82 23.20
C THR A 85 -8.99 7.83 22.99
N ASN A 86 -9.35 9.09 22.69
CA ASN A 86 -8.37 10.16 22.53
C ASN A 86 -7.94 10.73 23.88
N VAL A 87 -6.67 11.11 23.96
CA VAL A 87 -6.12 11.91 25.05
C VAL A 87 -5.86 13.32 24.50
N GLY A 88 -6.66 14.27 24.93
CA GLY A 88 -6.64 15.62 24.36
C GLY A 88 -7.43 15.73 23.04
N GLU A 89 -7.18 16.78 22.29
CA GLU A 89 -7.83 17.07 21.01
C GLU A 89 -7.12 16.33 19.88
N LEU A 90 -7.87 15.81 18.90
CA LEU A 90 -7.33 15.31 17.64
C LEU A 90 -7.22 16.49 16.67
N THR A 91 -5.99 16.94 16.42
CA THR A 91 -5.69 18.12 15.59
C THR A 91 -5.37 17.76 14.14
N THR A 92 -5.45 18.71 13.21
CA THR A 92 -5.25 18.48 11.77
C THR A 92 -3.81 18.11 11.42
N ASP A 93 -2.83 18.37 12.28
CA ASP A 93 -1.42 17.99 12.07
C ASP A 93 -1.14 16.48 12.25
N GLY A 94 -2.15 15.72 12.68
CA GLY A 94 -2.05 14.26 12.86
C GLY A 94 -1.31 13.82 14.12
N ALA A 95 -0.76 14.70 14.93
CA ALA A 95 -0.02 14.36 16.15
C ALA A 95 -0.96 13.93 17.28
N TRP A 96 -1.73 12.87 17.06
CA TRP A 96 -2.76 12.41 17.97
C TRP A 96 -2.20 11.52 19.08
N THR A 97 -2.83 11.60 20.25
CA THR A 97 -2.57 10.70 21.37
C THR A 97 -3.85 9.93 21.68
N ALA A 98 -3.73 8.60 21.76
CA ALA A 98 -4.81 7.72 22.11
C ALA A 98 -4.39 6.80 23.26
N GLU A 99 -5.36 6.17 23.90
CA GLU A 99 -5.15 5.15 24.92
C GLU A 99 -6.15 4.00 24.73
N PRO A 100 -5.79 2.75 25.11
CA PRO A 100 -6.73 1.63 25.10
C PRO A 100 -7.94 1.89 26.00
N ALA A 101 -9.11 1.46 25.53
CA ALA A 101 -10.39 1.60 26.23
C ALA A 101 -11.03 0.21 26.43
N GLU A 102 -12.35 0.08 26.18
CA GLU A 102 -13.09 -1.16 26.34
C GLU A 102 -12.52 -2.30 25.49
N GLN A 103 -12.72 -3.51 25.94
CA GLN A 103 -12.23 -4.71 25.27
C GLN A 103 -13.39 -5.62 24.84
N ALA A 104 -13.22 -6.30 23.71
CA ALA A 104 -14.16 -7.30 23.23
C ALA A 104 -13.43 -8.48 22.59
N ALA A 105 -14.00 -9.66 22.75
CA ALA A 105 -13.52 -10.85 22.07
C ALA A 105 -13.81 -10.77 20.57
N TYR A 106 -12.88 -11.26 19.74
CA TYR A 106 -13.03 -11.35 18.31
C TYR A 106 -12.52 -12.68 17.78
N LYS A 107 -13.01 -13.04 16.59
CA LYS A 107 -12.46 -14.08 15.75
C LYS A 107 -12.59 -13.63 14.29
N THR A 108 -11.47 -13.44 13.64
CA THR A 108 -11.41 -12.99 12.25
C THR A 108 -10.55 -13.92 11.39
N ARG A 109 -10.32 -13.54 10.13
CA ARG A 109 -9.48 -14.32 9.23
C ARG A 109 -8.40 -13.47 8.56
N ILE A 110 -7.37 -14.17 8.09
CA ILE A 110 -6.41 -13.67 7.11
C ILE A 110 -6.30 -14.62 5.93
N VAL A 111 -5.99 -14.07 4.75
CA VAL A 111 -5.57 -14.82 3.58
C VAL A 111 -4.12 -14.51 3.30
N VAL A 112 -3.30 -15.53 3.09
CA VAL A 112 -1.86 -15.41 2.90
C VAL A 112 -1.50 -15.92 1.51
N TYR A 113 -0.78 -15.11 0.73
CA TYR A 113 -0.12 -15.50 -0.50
C TYR A 113 1.38 -15.47 -0.27
N SER A 114 2.05 -16.59 -0.46
CA SER A 114 3.49 -16.72 -0.21
C SER A 114 4.19 -17.46 -1.34
N PRO A 115 5.49 -17.21 -1.58
CA PRO A 115 6.31 -18.03 -2.46
C PRO A 115 6.21 -19.51 -2.08
N ILE A 116 6.14 -20.41 -3.08
CA ILE A 116 6.19 -21.86 -2.86
C ILE A 116 7.58 -22.28 -2.43
N ASP A 117 8.62 -21.73 -3.07
CA ASP A 117 10.01 -21.95 -2.64
C ASP A 117 10.34 -20.92 -1.55
N PRO A 118 10.68 -21.34 -0.32
CA PRO A 118 11.09 -20.44 0.73
C PRO A 118 12.31 -19.56 0.40
N ALA A 119 13.17 -20.01 -0.55
CA ALA A 119 14.32 -19.25 -0.99
C ALA A 119 13.97 -17.99 -1.79
N ASP A 120 12.77 -17.94 -2.36
CA ASP A 120 12.27 -16.78 -3.10
C ASP A 120 11.69 -15.69 -2.18
N PHE A 121 11.52 -15.96 -0.88
CA PHE A 121 11.01 -14.98 0.07
C PHE A 121 12.06 -13.92 0.42
N ASN A 122 11.72 -12.65 0.23
CA ASN A 122 12.60 -11.50 0.44
C ASN A 122 12.60 -10.93 1.88
N GLY A 123 11.92 -11.56 2.82
CA GLY A 123 11.79 -11.08 4.21
C GLY A 123 10.68 -10.06 4.44
N ILE A 124 9.98 -9.59 3.40
CA ILE A 124 8.95 -8.56 3.49
C ILE A 124 7.56 -9.20 3.49
N VAL A 125 6.75 -8.84 4.48
CA VAL A 125 5.31 -9.12 4.48
C VAL A 125 4.54 -7.84 4.22
N GLN A 126 3.74 -7.82 3.16
CA GLN A 126 2.84 -6.73 2.79
C GLN A 126 1.44 -7.07 3.31
N MET A 127 1.01 -6.34 4.33
CA MET A 127 -0.22 -6.62 5.06
C MET A 127 -1.30 -5.62 4.67
N GLU A 128 -2.29 -6.06 3.90
CA GLU A 128 -3.36 -5.23 3.37
C GLU A 128 -4.61 -5.26 4.25
N TRP A 129 -5.06 -4.09 4.67
CA TRP A 129 -6.37 -3.87 5.25
C TRP A 129 -7.42 -3.99 4.15
N LEU A 130 -8.10 -5.13 4.06
CA LEU A 130 -9.07 -5.40 2.99
C LEU A 130 -10.16 -4.33 2.94
N ASN A 131 -10.42 -3.79 1.75
CA ASN A 131 -11.42 -2.77 1.52
C ASN A 131 -12.83 -3.38 1.55
N VAL A 132 -13.80 -2.71 2.18
CA VAL A 132 -15.19 -3.17 2.33
C VAL A 132 -16.22 -2.19 1.77
N THR A 133 -15.81 -1.23 0.96
CA THR A 133 -16.71 -0.20 0.39
C THR A 133 -17.85 -0.81 -0.42
N ALA A 134 -17.60 -1.92 -1.10
CA ALA A 134 -18.62 -2.64 -1.87
C ALA A 134 -19.61 -3.46 -1.02
N GLY A 135 -19.39 -3.53 0.30
CA GLY A 135 -20.18 -4.37 1.22
C GLY A 135 -19.63 -5.79 1.39
N PHE A 136 -18.51 -6.10 0.76
CA PHE A 136 -17.71 -7.32 0.86
C PHE A 136 -16.23 -6.98 0.70
N GLU A 137 -15.36 -7.94 1.01
CA GLU A 137 -13.92 -7.72 1.00
C GLU A 137 -13.32 -7.74 -0.40
N THR A 138 -12.50 -6.73 -0.69
CA THR A 138 -11.67 -6.64 -1.89
C THR A 138 -10.24 -6.28 -1.52
N PRO A 139 -9.22 -6.78 -2.25
CA PRO A 139 -7.82 -6.46 -2.06
C PRO A 139 -7.30 -5.52 -3.17
N PRO A 140 -7.67 -4.23 -3.22
CA PRO A 140 -7.33 -3.36 -4.34
C PRO A 140 -5.83 -3.10 -4.49
N SER A 141 -5.06 -3.05 -3.39
CA SER A 141 -3.60 -2.88 -3.50
C SER A 141 -2.94 -4.13 -4.09
N TRP A 142 -3.42 -5.34 -3.75
CA TRP A 142 -3.02 -6.56 -4.46
C TRP A 142 -3.45 -6.50 -5.93
N GLY A 143 -4.69 -6.13 -6.21
CA GLY A 143 -5.22 -6.03 -7.58
C GLY A 143 -4.37 -5.14 -8.48
N THR A 144 -3.85 -4.04 -7.95
CA THR A 144 -3.05 -3.06 -8.68
C THR A 144 -1.56 -3.45 -8.72
N GLY A 145 -0.98 -3.97 -7.61
CA GLY A 145 0.46 -4.14 -7.44
C GLY A 145 0.97 -5.58 -7.34
N HIS A 146 0.12 -6.59 -7.57
CA HIS A 146 0.49 -8.00 -7.38
C HIS A 146 1.70 -8.44 -8.23
N LEU A 147 1.90 -7.83 -9.40
CA LEU A 147 3.06 -8.13 -10.24
C LEU A 147 4.36 -7.83 -9.50
N GLU A 148 4.49 -6.64 -8.94
CA GLU A 148 5.71 -6.24 -8.25
C GLU A 148 5.85 -6.92 -6.89
N MET A 149 4.76 -7.11 -6.15
CA MET A 149 4.78 -7.87 -4.90
C MET A 149 5.34 -9.28 -5.11
N ARG A 150 4.96 -9.95 -6.21
CA ARG A 150 5.47 -11.27 -6.59
C ARG A 150 6.87 -11.25 -7.17
N ARG A 151 7.19 -10.29 -8.06
CA ARG A 151 8.55 -10.11 -8.63
C ARG A 151 9.58 -9.92 -7.53
N GLY A 152 9.21 -9.16 -6.49
CA GLY A 152 10.05 -8.93 -5.33
C GLY A 152 10.15 -10.11 -4.37
N GLY A 153 9.30 -11.13 -4.48
CA GLY A 153 9.27 -12.27 -3.56
C GLY A 153 8.64 -11.97 -2.20
N SER A 154 7.76 -10.98 -2.11
CA SER A 154 7.08 -10.63 -0.84
C SER A 154 5.97 -11.62 -0.53
N VAL A 155 5.69 -11.84 0.77
CA VAL A 155 4.44 -12.43 1.22
C VAL A 155 3.37 -11.33 1.27
N TRP A 156 2.17 -11.61 0.76
CA TRP A 156 1.02 -10.75 0.92
C TRP A 156 0.01 -11.36 1.90
N VAL A 157 -0.55 -10.50 2.78
CA VAL A 157 -1.53 -10.90 3.80
C VAL A 157 -2.74 -9.99 3.73
N GLY A 158 -3.88 -10.50 3.27
CA GLY A 158 -5.16 -9.79 3.31
C GLY A 158 -5.86 -10.00 4.64
N VAL A 159 -6.20 -8.90 5.32
CA VAL A 159 -6.77 -8.91 6.68
C VAL A 159 -8.23 -8.52 6.68
N SER A 160 -9.10 -9.41 7.15
CA SER A 160 -10.52 -9.14 7.44
C SER A 160 -10.65 -8.32 8.73
N ALA A 161 -10.30 -7.04 8.63
CA ALA A 161 -10.21 -6.15 9.80
C ALA A 161 -11.54 -5.44 10.14
N GLN A 162 -12.59 -5.58 9.31
CA GLN A 162 -13.84 -4.85 9.45
C GLN A 162 -15.09 -5.73 9.52
N LEU A 163 -16.06 -5.28 10.33
CA LEU A 163 -17.33 -5.96 10.52
C LEU A 163 -18.05 -6.29 9.21
N ILE A 164 -18.07 -5.33 8.28
CA ILE A 164 -18.81 -5.46 7.01
C ILE A 164 -18.30 -6.63 6.16
N GLY A 165 -17.01 -6.89 6.12
CA GLY A 165 -16.45 -8.03 5.38
C GLY A 165 -16.95 -9.38 5.88
N ILE A 166 -17.19 -9.49 7.18
CA ILE A 166 -17.64 -10.72 7.84
C ILE A 166 -19.16 -10.83 7.87
N GLU A 167 -19.84 -9.81 8.39
CA GLU A 167 -21.29 -9.81 8.66
C GLU A 167 -22.14 -9.24 7.51
N GLY A 168 -21.51 -8.46 6.61
CA GLY A 168 -22.20 -7.77 5.53
C GLY A 168 -22.77 -6.41 5.94
N SER A 169 -23.40 -5.75 4.96
CA SER A 169 -24.06 -4.46 5.14
C SER A 169 -25.39 -4.44 4.39
N PRO A 170 -26.46 -3.87 4.96
CA PRO A 170 -27.70 -3.63 4.23
C PRO A 170 -27.54 -2.69 3.01
N ARG A 171 -26.42 -1.97 2.94
CA ARG A 171 -26.06 -1.06 1.83
C ARG A 171 -25.02 -1.65 0.87
N GLY A 172 -24.60 -2.91 1.09
CA GLY A 172 -23.65 -3.59 0.21
C GLY A 172 -24.24 -3.78 -1.19
N LEU A 173 -23.38 -3.76 -2.21
CA LEU A 173 -23.78 -3.99 -3.62
C LEU A 173 -24.33 -5.40 -3.82
N LEU A 174 -23.67 -6.38 -3.22
CA LEU A 174 -23.98 -7.80 -3.33
C LEU A 174 -23.79 -8.48 -1.96
N PRO A 175 -24.52 -9.56 -1.66
CA PRO A 175 -24.35 -10.31 -0.41
C PRO A 175 -23.14 -11.25 -0.52
N LEU A 176 -21.94 -10.69 -0.72
CA LEU A 176 -20.69 -11.44 -0.87
C LEU A 176 -19.79 -11.37 0.39
N ASN A 177 -20.34 -10.93 1.53
CA ASN A 177 -19.66 -11.03 2.81
C ASN A 177 -19.46 -12.49 3.21
N LEU A 178 -18.44 -12.79 4.00
CA LEU A 178 -17.98 -14.14 4.31
C LEU A 178 -19.08 -15.07 4.80
N LYS A 179 -19.87 -14.65 5.80
CA LYS A 179 -20.93 -15.48 6.37
C LYS A 179 -22.10 -15.71 5.43
N ALA A 180 -22.37 -14.79 4.49
CA ALA A 180 -23.43 -14.99 3.49
C ALA A 180 -23.00 -15.97 2.40
N VAL A 181 -21.73 -15.93 1.99
CA VAL A 181 -21.20 -16.82 0.94
C VAL A 181 -21.03 -18.25 1.44
N ASP A 182 -20.40 -18.43 2.61
CA ASP A 182 -20.20 -19.75 3.21
C ASP A 182 -20.41 -19.72 4.73
N PRO A 183 -21.67 -19.88 5.20
CA PRO A 183 -21.99 -19.86 6.62
C PRO A 183 -21.41 -21.04 7.41
N VAL A 184 -21.04 -22.15 6.73
CA VAL A 184 -20.43 -23.30 7.40
C VAL A 184 -18.96 -23.02 7.70
N ARG A 185 -18.23 -22.47 6.73
CA ARG A 185 -16.83 -22.12 6.90
C ARG A 185 -16.66 -20.92 7.85
N TYR A 186 -17.41 -19.86 7.62
CA TYR A 186 -17.21 -18.56 8.27
C TYR A 186 -18.17 -18.26 9.44
N GLY A 187 -19.12 -19.15 9.72
CA GLY A 187 -20.14 -18.93 10.75
C GLY A 187 -19.59 -18.72 12.17
N SER A 188 -18.38 -19.23 12.45
CA SER A 188 -17.71 -19.05 13.74
C SER A 188 -16.97 -17.73 13.91
N LEU A 189 -16.82 -16.94 12.84
CA LEU A 189 -16.17 -15.63 12.94
C LEU A 189 -17.04 -14.67 13.78
N ILE A 190 -16.37 -13.77 14.52
CA ILE A 190 -17.02 -12.78 15.38
C ILE A 190 -16.26 -11.47 15.23
N HIS A 191 -16.93 -10.43 14.77
CA HIS A 191 -16.37 -9.09 14.76
C HIS A 191 -17.15 -8.17 15.68
N PRO A 192 -16.53 -7.62 16.74
CA PRO A 192 -17.27 -6.87 17.79
C PRO A 192 -17.68 -5.46 17.39
N GLY A 193 -17.31 -5.00 16.20
CA GLY A 193 -17.52 -3.64 15.69
C GLY A 193 -16.23 -2.98 15.28
N ASP A 194 -16.30 -2.03 14.33
CA ASP A 194 -15.12 -1.43 13.71
C ASP A 194 -14.28 -0.53 14.65
N THR A 195 -14.77 -0.19 15.82
CA THR A 195 -14.00 0.48 16.86
C THR A 195 -12.83 -0.37 17.38
N PHE A 196 -12.89 -1.71 17.21
CA PHE A 196 -11.85 -2.66 17.59
C PHE A 196 -10.89 -3.00 16.45
N SER A 197 -11.17 -2.56 15.23
CA SER A 197 -10.42 -2.94 14.02
C SER A 197 -8.95 -2.55 14.07
N PHE A 198 -8.60 -1.44 14.70
CA PHE A 198 -7.21 -0.98 14.82
C PHE A 198 -6.36 -1.94 15.66
N ASP A 199 -6.90 -2.39 16.80
CA ASP A 199 -6.19 -3.34 17.66
C ASP A 199 -6.17 -4.74 17.03
N ILE A 200 -7.25 -5.18 16.40
CA ILE A 200 -7.31 -6.43 15.61
C ILE A 200 -6.19 -6.42 14.57
N PHE A 201 -6.01 -5.34 13.82
CA PHE A 201 -4.97 -5.21 12.81
C PHE A 201 -3.57 -5.28 13.41
N SER A 202 -3.34 -4.63 14.57
CA SER A 202 -2.08 -4.69 15.33
C SER A 202 -1.79 -6.10 15.84
N GLN A 203 -2.80 -6.80 16.39
CA GLN A 203 -2.65 -8.15 16.92
C GLN A 203 -2.34 -9.16 15.81
N ILE A 204 -2.94 -9.00 14.61
CA ILE A 204 -2.63 -9.84 13.46
C ILE A 204 -1.17 -9.63 13.02
N ALA A 205 -0.70 -8.38 12.96
CA ALA A 205 0.69 -8.08 12.67
C ALA A 205 1.65 -8.72 13.70
N GLN A 206 1.27 -8.71 14.98
CA GLN A 206 2.02 -9.41 16.02
C GLN A 206 2.04 -10.94 15.80
N ALA A 207 0.91 -11.55 15.39
CA ALA A 207 0.84 -12.97 15.08
C ALA A 207 1.68 -13.36 13.86
N ILE A 208 1.80 -12.49 12.87
CA ILE A 208 2.71 -12.69 11.72
C ILE A 208 4.16 -12.74 12.18
N ARG A 209 4.57 -11.88 13.13
CA ARG A 209 5.94 -11.86 13.65
C ARG A 209 6.24 -12.97 14.66
N LYS A 210 5.27 -13.32 15.49
CA LYS A 210 5.44 -14.24 16.64
C LYS A 210 4.16 -15.05 16.86
N PRO A 211 3.85 -16.03 16.01
CA PRO A 211 2.57 -16.76 16.07
C PRO A 211 2.40 -17.56 17.38
N ILE A 212 1.15 -17.62 17.87
CA ILE A 212 0.70 -18.56 18.89
C ILE A 212 -0.26 -19.53 18.21
N GLY A 213 0.02 -20.81 18.31
CA GLY A 213 -0.72 -21.86 17.60
C GLY A 213 -0.08 -22.20 16.26
N ILE A 214 -0.79 -21.99 15.16
CA ILE A 214 -0.26 -22.27 13.83
C ILE A 214 0.52 -21.07 13.30
N ASP A 215 1.67 -21.33 12.69
CA ASP A 215 2.46 -20.31 12.00
C ASP A 215 1.84 -20.01 10.61
N PRO A 216 1.27 -18.82 10.40
CA PRO A 216 0.63 -18.49 9.11
C PRO A 216 1.63 -18.28 7.97
N LEU A 217 2.91 -18.12 8.27
CA LEU A 217 3.98 -17.98 7.27
C LEU A 217 4.67 -19.31 6.96
N GLY A 218 4.26 -20.43 7.62
CA GLY A 218 4.80 -21.76 7.32
C GLY A 218 6.31 -21.90 7.56
N GLY A 219 6.87 -21.15 8.50
CA GLY A 219 8.29 -21.14 8.85
C GLY A 219 9.12 -20.03 8.19
N LEU A 220 8.52 -19.20 7.33
CA LEU A 220 9.16 -17.97 6.84
C LEU A 220 9.23 -16.93 7.97
N SER A 221 10.32 -16.17 8.04
CA SER A 221 10.51 -15.15 9.08
C SER A 221 10.31 -13.75 8.51
N ALA A 222 9.26 -13.05 8.95
CA ALA A 222 9.02 -11.66 8.57
C ALA A 222 10.10 -10.74 9.19
N GLU A 223 11.00 -10.23 8.36
CA GLU A 223 11.99 -9.23 8.76
C GLU A 223 11.34 -7.84 8.79
N TYR A 224 10.52 -7.55 7.78
CA TYR A 224 9.80 -6.29 7.64
C TYR A 224 8.31 -6.53 7.43
N LEU A 225 7.51 -5.63 8.01
CA LEU A 225 6.05 -5.66 7.91
C LEU A 225 5.56 -4.30 7.45
N ILE A 226 4.97 -4.23 6.25
CA ILE A 226 4.49 -2.98 5.65
C ILE A 226 2.96 -3.06 5.57
N ALA A 227 2.29 -2.04 6.11
CA ALA A 227 0.83 -1.94 6.06
C ALA A 227 0.37 -1.26 4.78
N TYR A 228 -0.62 -1.85 4.11
CA TYR A 228 -1.27 -1.33 2.91
C TYR A 228 -2.75 -1.07 3.16
N GLY A 229 -3.28 -0.01 2.60
CA GLY A 229 -4.71 0.26 2.60
C GLY A 229 -5.06 1.23 1.49
N GLU A 230 -6.10 0.91 0.75
CA GLU A 230 -6.60 1.72 -0.37
C GLU A 230 -7.96 2.31 -0.04
N SER A 231 -8.21 3.55 -0.51
CA SER A 231 -9.51 4.19 -0.41
C SER A 231 -10.00 4.33 1.03
N GLN A 232 -11.13 3.71 1.37
CA GLN A 232 -11.67 3.65 2.72
C GLN A 232 -10.65 3.06 3.71
N SER A 233 -9.87 2.05 3.31
CA SER A 233 -8.83 1.46 4.14
C SER A 233 -7.61 2.37 4.26
N ALA A 234 -7.30 3.21 3.27
CA ALA A 234 -6.31 4.28 3.39
C ALA A 234 -6.70 5.28 4.50
N GLY A 235 -7.97 5.66 4.56
CA GLY A 235 -8.49 6.48 5.67
C GLY A 235 -8.35 5.80 7.04
N ARG A 236 -8.44 4.46 7.11
CA ARG A 236 -8.13 3.69 8.32
C ARG A 236 -6.65 3.77 8.66
N LEU A 237 -5.76 3.63 7.67
CA LEU A 237 -4.32 3.73 7.90
C LEU A 237 -3.89 5.14 8.35
N VAL A 238 -4.52 6.21 7.86
CA VAL A 238 -4.25 7.58 8.37
C VAL A 238 -4.53 7.66 9.87
N THR A 239 -5.68 7.16 10.33
CA THR A 239 -6.00 7.11 11.77
C THR A 239 -5.02 6.20 12.52
N TYR A 240 -4.67 5.06 11.94
CA TYR A 240 -3.70 4.13 12.53
C TYR A 240 -2.33 4.77 12.73
N VAL A 241 -1.78 5.38 11.68
CA VAL A 241 -0.48 6.06 11.72
C VAL A 241 -0.46 7.18 12.75
N ASN A 242 -1.54 7.97 12.80
CA ASN A 242 -1.61 9.15 13.65
C ASN A 242 -1.86 8.82 15.14
N ALA A 243 -2.65 7.79 15.44
CA ALA A 243 -3.10 7.51 16.81
C ALA A 243 -2.57 6.18 17.39
N ILE A 244 -2.41 5.14 16.56
CA ILE A 244 -2.16 3.77 17.03
C ILE A 244 -0.67 3.39 16.90
N HIS A 245 -0.04 3.72 15.76
CA HIS A 245 1.38 3.45 15.58
C HIS A 245 2.26 3.98 16.72
N PRO A 246 2.05 5.20 17.27
CA PRO A 246 2.82 5.69 18.41
C PRO A 246 2.68 4.86 19.69
N LEU A 247 1.59 4.10 19.81
CA LEU A 247 1.38 3.21 20.97
C LEU A 247 2.12 1.89 20.81
N TYR A 248 2.12 1.30 19.62
CA TYR A 248 2.49 -0.09 19.41
C TYR A 248 3.74 -0.30 18.55
N ASN A 249 4.04 0.64 17.63
CA ASN A 249 5.17 0.54 16.69
C ASN A 249 5.22 -0.81 15.95
N THR A 250 4.08 -1.24 15.42
CA THR A 250 3.90 -2.61 14.91
C THR A 250 4.46 -2.82 13.51
N PHE A 251 4.39 -1.78 12.66
CA PHE A 251 4.79 -1.83 11.25
C PHE A 251 6.07 -1.05 11.00
N ASP A 252 6.85 -1.50 10.00
CA ASP A 252 8.09 -0.87 9.58
C ASP A 252 7.89 0.16 8.46
N GLY A 253 6.69 0.23 7.88
CA GLY A 253 6.30 1.19 6.86
C GLY A 253 4.83 1.13 6.50
N TYR A 254 4.37 2.13 5.76
CA TYR A 254 2.97 2.28 5.35
C TYR A 254 2.85 2.70 3.89
N MET A 255 1.93 2.06 3.15
CA MET A 255 1.42 2.49 1.86
C MET A 255 -0.03 2.98 2.04
N ILE A 256 -0.23 4.28 2.00
CA ILE A 256 -1.55 4.91 1.99
C ILE A 256 -1.92 5.14 0.53
N HIS A 257 -2.79 4.27 -0.01
CA HIS A 257 -3.10 4.20 -1.43
C HIS A 257 -4.47 4.83 -1.70
N SER A 258 -4.52 5.83 -2.58
CA SER A 258 -5.76 6.48 -3.04
C SER A 258 -6.65 6.96 -1.89
N ARG A 259 -6.11 7.75 -0.96
CA ARG A 259 -6.90 8.35 0.11
C ARG A 259 -7.64 9.60 -0.38
N GLY A 260 -8.83 9.86 0.20
CA GLY A 260 -9.43 11.19 0.11
C GLY A 260 -8.93 12.15 1.20
N ASP A 261 -9.67 13.23 1.41
CA ASP A 261 -9.42 14.20 2.47
C ASP A 261 -9.70 13.66 3.89
N ALA A 262 -10.56 12.66 4.02
CA ALA A 262 -11.00 12.14 5.32
C ALA A 262 -10.12 11.00 5.85
N SER A 263 -10.08 10.87 7.18
CA SER A 263 -9.60 9.68 7.87
C SER A 263 -10.74 8.96 8.59
N ALA A 264 -10.52 7.71 9.00
CA ALA A 264 -11.53 6.97 9.73
C ALA A 264 -11.69 7.49 11.18
N LEU A 265 -12.89 7.33 11.73
CA LEU A 265 -13.16 7.63 13.14
C LEU A 265 -12.21 6.86 14.05
N LEU A 266 -11.73 7.48 15.12
CA LEU A 266 -10.93 6.79 16.13
C LEU A 266 -11.79 5.76 16.90
N ALA A 267 -13.03 6.13 17.24
CA ALA A 267 -14.01 5.23 17.82
C ALA A 267 -15.39 5.40 17.16
N GLN A 268 -16.15 4.30 17.12
CA GLN A 268 -17.50 4.22 16.55
C GLN A 268 -18.29 3.09 17.20
N ASP A 269 -19.52 2.85 16.77
CA ASP A 269 -20.33 1.76 17.31
C ASP A 269 -19.54 0.45 17.49
N PRO A 270 -19.70 -0.21 18.63
CA PRO A 270 -20.63 0.05 19.76
C PRO A 270 -20.16 1.11 20.77
N GLN A 271 -18.99 1.73 20.56
CA GLN A 271 -18.48 2.79 21.45
C GLN A 271 -19.04 4.16 21.06
N VAL A 272 -18.84 5.11 21.96
CA VAL A 272 -19.13 6.52 21.65
C VAL A 272 -18.25 6.98 20.49
N ARG A 273 -18.87 7.63 19.52
CA ARG A 273 -18.20 8.12 18.34
C ARG A 273 -17.15 9.20 18.67
N ILE A 274 -15.92 8.98 18.23
CA ILE A 274 -14.83 9.96 18.27
C ILE A 274 -14.44 10.27 16.82
N SER A 275 -14.81 11.47 16.36
CA SER A 275 -14.53 11.94 15.01
C SER A 275 -13.10 12.47 14.93
N THR A 276 -12.45 12.22 13.81
CA THR A 276 -11.19 12.86 13.42
C THR A 276 -11.48 14.24 12.80
N PRO A 277 -10.49 15.15 12.75
CA PRO A 277 -10.64 16.44 12.07
C PRO A 277 -10.83 16.25 10.56
N GLU A 278 -11.30 17.29 9.90
CA GLU A 278 -11.35 17.37 8.44
C GLU A 278 -9.91 17.47 7.90
N SER A 279 -9.63 16.79 6.78
CA SER A 279 -8.37 16.83 6.04
C SER A 279 -7.11 16.66 6.91
N PRO A 280 -7.05 15.63 7.77
CA PRO A 280 -5.90 15.47 8.65
C PRO A 280 -4.63 15.12 7.87
N LEU A 281 -3.51 15.70 8.29
CA LEU A 281 -2.19 15.34 7.80
C LEU A 281 -1.72 14.03 8.46
N VAL A 282 -0.73 13.41 7.88
CA VAL A 282 0.07 12.37 8.53
C VAL A 282 1.06 13.06 9.47
N ARG A 283 1.16 12.59 10.72
CA ARG A 283 2.08 13.13 11.73
C ARG A 283 3.53 13.09 11.24
N THR A 284 4.34 14.08 11.63
CA THR A 284 5.71 14.26 11.12
C THR A 284 6.81 13.70 12.01
N ASP A 285 6.48 13.23 13.22
CA ASP A 285 7.41 12.68 14.21
C ASP A 285 7.54 11.15 14.15
N LEU A 286 7.29 10.57 12.96
CA LEU A 286 7.37 9.13 12.72
C LEU A 286 8.81 8.62 12.70
N ASN A 287 8.98 7.40 13.19
CA ASN A 287 10.23 6.63 13.08
C ASN A 287 10.29 5.71 11.85
N VAL A 288 9.18 5.55 11.13
CA VAL A 288 9.03 4.66 9.95
C VAL A 288 8.56 5.42 8.72
N PRO A 289 8.86 4.92 7.51
CA PRO A 289 8.39 5.49 6.25
C PRO A 289 6.86 5.43 6.09
N VAL A 290 6.28 6.50 5.56
CA VAL A 290 4.90 6.57 5.09
C VAL A 290 4.89 7.07 3.65
N MET A 291 4.45 6.23 2.72
CA MET A 291 4.26 6.58 1.34
C MET A 291 2.77 6.75 1.04
N THR A 292 2.40 7.89 0.47
CA THR A 292 1.06 8.19 -0.01
C THR A 292 1.08 8.18 -1.53
N PHE A 293 0.18 7.41 -2.15
CA PHE A 293 0.06 7.27 -3.60
C PHE A 293 -1.35 7.65 -4.05
N GLU A 294 -1.46 8.67 -4.92
CA GLU A 294 -2.72 9.30 -5.26
C GLU A 294 -2.94 9.40 -6.77
N THR A 295 -4.17 9.18 -7.19
CA THR A 295 -4.63 9.38 -8.57
C THR A 295 -5.28 10.74 -8.75
N GLU A 296 -5.62 11.12 -9.99
CA GLU A 296 -6.38 12.35 -10.24
C GLU A 296 -7.74 12.35 -9.53
N THR A 297 -8.46 11.21 -9.49
CA THR A 297 -9.74 11.15 -8.76
C THR A 297 -9.58 11.50 -7.28
N ASP A 298 -8.47 11.07 -6.68
CA ASP A 298 -8.23 11.24 -5.25
C ASP A 298 -7.92 12.69 -4.90
N VAL A 299 -7.09 13.34 -5.72
CA VAL A 299 -6.57 14.68 -5.43
C VAL A 299 -7.70 15.71 -5.45
N VAL A 300 -8.50 15.77 -6.51
CA VAL A 300 -9.56 16.78 -6.63
C VAL A 300 -10.90 16.25 -6.13
N PHE A 301 -11.40 15.17 -6.74
CA PHE A 301 -12.78 14.72 -6.47
C PHE A 301 -12.96 14.16 -5.05
N LEU A 302 -11.98 13.41 -4.52
CA LEU A 302 -11.99 12.92 -3.14
C LEU A 302 -11.33 13.89 -2.14
N GLY A 303 -10.82 15.03 -2.63
CA GLY A 303 -10.39 16.16 -1.81
C GLY A 303 -9.01 16.05 -1.17
N PHE A 304 -8.18 15.05 -1.56
CA PHE A 304 -6.84 14.89 -1.00
C PHE A 304 -5.99 16.16 -1.09
N VAL A 305 -6.24 17.03 -2.07
CA VAL A 305 -5.56 18.32 -2.22
C VAL A 305 -5.52 19.12 -0.90
N SER A 306 -6.56 19.00 -0.07
CA SER A 306 -6.64 19.66 1.26
C SER A 306 -5.74 18.99 2.32
N SER A 307 -5.29 17.76 2.08
CA SER A 307 -4.40 16.98 2.96
C SER A 307 -2.98 16.90 2.43
N ARG A 308 -2.63 17.65 1.37
CA ARG A 308 -1.27 17.74 0.87
C ARG A 308 -0.32 18.27 1.93
N GLN A 309 0.84 17.64 2.06
CA GLN A 309 1.91 18.04 2.97
C GLN A 309 3.28 17.92 2.31
N PRO A 310 4.31 18.63 2.82
CA PRO A 310 5.67 18.49 2.30
C PRO A 310 6.21 17.08 2.47
N ASP A 311 6.98 16.62 1.49
CA ASP A 311 7.80 15.43 1.61
C ASP A 311 8.91 15.63 2.65
N THR A 312 9.21 14.59 3.42
CA THR A 312 10.27 14.57 4.43
C THR A 312 11.13 13.31 4.26
N ASP A 313 12.02 13.05 5.21
CA ASP A 313 12.75 11.78 5.31
C ASP A 313 11.90 10.60 5.79
N LYS A 314 10.62 10.85 6.16
CA LYS A 314 9.65 9.82 6.59
C LYS A 314 8.32 9.87 5.85
N ILE A 315 8.08 10.91 5.08
CA ILE A 315 6.82 11.09 4.35
C ILE A 315 7.15 11.33 2.87
N ARG A 316 6.51 10.59 1.99
CA ARG A 316 6.60 10.75 0.55
C ARG A 316 5.23 10.67 -0.07
N THR A 317 4.89 11.59 -0.96
CA THR A 317 3.63 11.58 -1.70
C THR A 317 3.91 11.52 -3.20
N TRP A 318 3.28 10.58 -3.87
CA TRP A 318 3.27 10.47 -5.32
C TRP A 318 1.86 10.73 -5.84
N GLU A 319 1.73 11.62 -6.81
CA GLU A 319 0.48 11.93 -7.51
C GLU A 319 0.68 11.65 -8.99
N VAL A 320 -0.24 10.91 -9.61
CA VAL A 320 -0.04 10.33 -10.94
C VAL A 320 -1.03 10.89 -11.96
N ALA A 321 -0.52 11.48 -13.04
CA ALA A 321 -1.32 11.98 -14.13
C ALA A 321 -1.91 10.85 -15.01
N GLY A 322 -3.11 11.06 -15.54
CA GLY A 322 -3.81 10.11 -16.41
C GLY A 322 -4.43 8.92 -15.68
N THR A 323 -4.63 9.00 -14.37
CA THR A 323 -5.10 7.86 -13.54
C THR A 323 -6.39 8.17 -12.79
N ALA A 324 -7.11 7.12 -12.40
CA ALA A 324 -8.33 7.21 -11.58
C ALA A 324 -8.23 6.30 -10.37
N HIS A 325 -9.07 6.58 -9.34
CA HIS A 325 -9.18 5.84 -8.09
C HIS A 325 -9.35 4.34 -8.30
N GLY A 326 -10.25 3.96 -9.19
CA GLY A 326 -10.37 2.62 -9.74
C GLY A 326 -10.33 2.70 -11.24
N ASP A 327 -9.66 1.76 -11.89
CA ASP A 327 -9.51 1.74 -13.33
C ASP A 327 -9.86 0.36 -13.93
N TYR A 328 -9.82 0.27 -15.25
CA TYR A 328 -10.11 -0.98 -15.93
C TYR A 328 -9.11 -2.09 -15.59
N TYR A 329 -7.83 -1.75 -15.41
CA TYR A 329 -6.82 -2.72 -15.02
C TYR A 329 -7.11 -3.32 -13.65
N THR A 330 -7.30 -2.50 -12.63
CA THR A 330 -7.53 -2.95 -11.26
C THR A 330 -8.73 -3.89 -11.14
N PHE A 331 -9.82 -3.59 -11.86
CA PHE A 331 -11.05 -4.38 -11.75
C PHE A 331 -11.10 -5.61 -12.67
N VAL A 332 -10.45 -5.55 -13.82
CA VAL A 332 -10.60 -6.58 -14.87
C VAL A 332 -9.25 -7.13 -15.30
N SER A 333 -8.42 -6.33 -15.96
CA SER A 333 -7.21 -6.80 -16.63
C SER A 333 -6.17 -7.36 -15.66
N GLY A 334 -5.98 -6.73 -14.49
CA GLY A 334 -5.03 -7.19 -13.48
C GLY A 334 -5.37 -8.56 -12.90
N ARG A 335 -6.65 -8.96 -12.94
CA ARG A 335 -7.07 -10.30 -12.51
C ARG A 335 -6.58 -11.41 -13.45
N ASP A 336 -6.31 -11.09 -14.69
CA ASP A 336 -5.82 -12.01 -15.73
C ASP A 336 -4.31 -11.86 -15.97
N ASP A 337 -3.71 -10.70 -15.58
CA ASP A 337 -2.30 -10.43 -15.76
C ASP A 337 -1.44 -11.21 -14.76
N ASN A 338 -0.88 -12.30 -15.22
CA ASN A 338 -0.07 -13.18 -14.38
C ASN A 338 1.44 -12.95 -14.49
N VAL A 339 1.93 -12.17 -15.49
CA VAL A 339 3.36 -11.98 -15.75
C VAL A 339 3.76 -10.57 -16.19
N GLY A 340 2.84 -9.62 -16.26
CA GLY A 340 3.08 -8.30 -16.82
C GLY A 340 3.17 -8.36 -18.35
N ALA A 341 2.22 -9.04 -18.98
CA ALA A 341 2.23 -9.21 -20.43
C ALA A 341 2.01 -7.86 -21.14
N PRO A 342 2.73 -7.58 -22.25
CA PRO A 342 2.63 -6.29 -22.95
C PRO A 342 1.21 -5.89 -23.39
N VAL A 343 0.31 -6.86 -23.61
CA VAL A 343 -1.09 -6.60 -23.97
C VAL A 343 -1.83 -5.76 -22.91
N PHE A 344 -1.43 -5.85 -21.65
CA PHE A 344 -2.02 -5.04 -20.58
C PHE A 344 -1.53 -3.59 -20.55
N ALA A 345 -0.56 -3.22 -21.40
CA ALA A 345 -0.17 -1.84 -21.65
C ALA A 345 -1.14 -1.12 -22.60
N SER A 346 -2.12 -1.81 -23.20
CA SER A 346 -3.09 -1.23 -24.11
C SER A 346 -3.99 -0.19 -23.44
N VAL A 347 -4.28 0.89 -24.16
CA VAL A 347 -5.37 1.82 -23.82
C VAL A 347 -6.59 1.46 -24.64
N ILE A 348 -7.69 1.12 -23.97
CA ILE A 348 -8.94 0.69 -24.59
C ILE A 348 -10.13 1.47 -24.03
N GLU A 349 -11.23 1.47 -24.75
CA GLU A 349 -12.50 2.04 -24.29
C GLU A 349 -13.46 0.92 -23.86
N GLU A 350 -13.64 0.80 -22.54
CA GLU A 350 -14.59 -0.12 -21.93
C GLU A 350 -15.44 0.60 -20.89
N SER A 351 -16.76 0.47 -20.99
CA SER A 351 -17.72 1.14 -20.12
C SER A 351 -18.33 0.22 -19.07
N SER A 352 -18.06 -1.08 -19.13
CA SER A 352 -18.66 -2.07 -18.23
C SER A 352 -17.58 -2.95 -17.59
N VAL A 353 -17.70 -3.17 -16.27
CA VAL A 353 -16.79 -4.03 -15.50
C VAL A 353 -17.56 -4.99 -14.62
N LEU A 354 -16.98 -6.17 -14.36
CA LEU A 354 -17.52 -7.21 -13.47
C LEU A 354 -18.93 -7.70 -13.84
N GLY A 355 -19.44 -7.33 -15.01
CA GLY A 355 -20.76 -7.76 -15.52
C GLY A 355 -21.98 -7.08 -14.85
N PHE A 356 -21.76 -6.17 -13.88
CA PHE A 356 -22.85 -5.49 -13.16
C PHE A 356 -22.62 -3.97 -12.96
N ILE A 357 -21.45 -3.44 -13.25
CA ILE A 357 -21.19 -2.00 -13.24
C ILE A 357 -21.10 -1.53 -14.69
N THR A 358 -21.94 -0.56 -15.05
CA THR A 358 -21.90 0.09 -16.37
C THR A 358 -21.92 1.59 -16.19
N CYS A 359 -20.94 2.28 -16.78
CA CYS A 359 -20.77 3.72 -16.75
C CYS A 359 -21.16 4.34 -18.10
N GLU A 360 -21.44 5.65 -18.12
CA GLU A 360 -21.86 6.35 -19.34
C GLU A 360 -20.70 6.59 -20.32
N LYS A 361 -19.49 6.81 -19.78
CA LYS A 361 -18.26 6.93 -20.57
C LYS A 361 -17.35 5.73 -20.31
N PRO A 362 -16.43 5.39 -21.24
CA PRO A 362 -15.39 4.40 -20.96
C PRO A 362 -14.60 4.75 -19.69
N LEU A 363 -14.30 3.72 -18.89
CA LEU A 363 -13.54 3.85 -17.66
C LEU A 363 -12.10 4.26 -17.97
N ASN A 364 -11.44 4.91 -17.01
CA ASN A 364 -10.01 5.15 -17.11
C ASN A 364 -9.26 3.82 -17.32
N ASN A 365 -8.35 3.82 -18.29
CA ASN A 365 -7.46 2.70 -18.60
C ASN A 365 -6.02 3.25 -18.70
N GLY A 366 -5.61 3.97 -17.65
CA GLY A 366 -4.33 4.64 -17.54
C GLY A 366 -3.24 3.81 -16.86
N PRO A 367 -2.10 4.44 -16.55
CA PRO A 367 -0.89 3.75 -16.09
C PRO A 367 -0.86 3.49 -14.58
N HIS A 368 -1.98 3.46 -13.87
CA HIS A 368 -2.05 3.36 -12.41
C HIS A 368 -1.17 2.21 -11.89
N HIS A 369 -1.36 1.00 -12.40
CA HIS A 369 -0.64 -0.19 -11.96
C HIS A 369 0.88 -0.13 -12.20
N TYR A 370 1.35 0.48 -13.29
CA TYR A 370 2.78 0.62 -13.55
C TYR A 370 3.47 1.54 -12.54
N HIS A 371 2.87 2.69 -12.27
CA HIS A 371 3.38 3.61 -11.26
C HIS A 371 3.27 3.02 -9.84
N PHE A 372 2.22 2.24 -9.58
CA PHE A 372 2.05 1.58 -8.29
C PHE A 372 3.08 0.46 -8.09
N ASN A 373 3.46 -0.29 -9.14
CA ASN A 373 4.58 -1.23 -9.09
C ASN A 373 5.88 -0.51 -8.68
N ALA A 374 6.16 0.64 -9.28
CA ALA A 374 7.32 1.46 -8.92
C ALA A 374 7.25 1.94 -7.45
N ALA A 375 6.05 2.33 -6.98
CA ALA A 375 5.83 2.73 -5.60
C ALA A 375 6.05 1.58 -4.60
N VAL A 376 5.59 0.37 -4.91
CA VAL A 376 5.83 -0.84 -4.10
C VAL A 376 7.33 -1.11 -3.98
N ARG A 377 8.08 -1.10 -5.09
CA ARG A 377 9.55 -1.31 -5.07
C ARG A 377 10.27 -0.23 -4.29
N ALA A 378 9.89 1.04 -4.49
CA ALA A 378 10.49 2.18 -3.81
C ALA A 378 10.25 2.15 -2.29
N LEU A 379 9.02 1.81 -1.84
CA LEU A 379 8.71 1.67 -0.42
C LEU A 379 9.47 0.49 0.20
N ASN A 380 9.55 -0.65 -0.49
CA ASN A 380 10.31 -1.81 -0.02
C ASN A 380 11.80 -1.43 0.18
N ALA A 381 12.43 -0.73 -0.77
CA ALA A 381 13.79 -0.24 -0.64
C ALA A 381 13.93 0.75 0.52
N TRP A 382 12.99 1.68 0.66
CA TRP A 382 13.01 2.67 1.74
C TRP A 382 12.95 2.02 3.12
N VAL A 383 12.07 1.02 3.30
CA VAL A 383 11.95 0.28 4.57
C VAL A 383 13.19 -0.56 4.86
N THR A 384 13.74 -1.24 3.86
CA THR A 384 14.81 -2.23 4.08
C THR A 384 16.21 -1.64 4.09
N THR A 385 16.47 -0.61 3.28
CA THR A 385 17.81 -0.03 3.10
C THR A 385 17.90 1.44 3.53
N GLY A 386 16.77 2.11 3.73
CA GLY A 386 16.71 3.55 3.97
C GLY A 386 16.83 4.40 2.70
N GLU A 387 16.83 3.81 1.51
CA GLU A 387 16.85 4.53 0.25
C GLU A 387 15.54 5.28 0.05
N LEU A 388 15.63 6.62 -0.03
CA LEU A 388 14.46 7.47 -0.15
C LEU A 388 13.85 7.35 -1.56
N PRO A 389 12.52 7.16 -1.69
CA PRO A 389 11.86 7.29 -2.99
C PRO A 389 12.10 8.67 -3.59
N VAL A 390 12.20 8.74 -4.91
CA VAL A 390 12.31 10.02 -5.62
C VAL A 390 11.14 10.96 -5.27
N MET A 391 11.39 12.26 -5.28
CA MET A 391 10.32 13.24 -5.12
C MET A 391 9.55 13.37 -6.43
N SER A 392 8.22 13.38 -6.33
CA SER A 392 7.32 13.59 -7.47
C SER A 392 6.80 15.03 -7.47
N PRO A 393 6.71 15.69 -8.62
CA PRO A 393 5.88 16.88 -8.77
C PRO A 393 4.45 16.59 -8.32
N ARG A 394 3.71 17.60 -7.89
CA ARG A 394 2.29 17.49 -7.62
C ARG A 394 1.49 17.76 -8.90
N LEU A 395 0.32 17.13 -9.01
CA LEU A 395 -0.65 17.48 -10.06
C LEU A 395 -1.00 18.96 -9.94
N GLU A 396 -1.05 19.66 -11.09
CA GLU A 396 -1.37 21.08 -11.12
C GLU A 396 -2.88 21.27 -11.09
N VAL A 397 -3.35 22.06 -10.12
CA VAL A 397 -4.76 22.39 -9.93
C VAL A 397 -4.97 23.89 -10.07
N ASN A 398 -6.22 24.29 -10.36
CA ASN A 398 -6.61 25.69 -10.42
C ASN A 398 -6.62 26.35 -9.03
N ASP A 399 -6.79 27.67 -8.97
CA ASP A 399 -6.63 28.45 -7.74
C ASP A 399 -7.60 28.07 -6.62
N ASP A 400 -8.75 27.48 -6.92
CA ASP A 400 -9.76 27.06 -5.94
C ASP A 400 -9.73 25.54 -5.69
N ASN A 401 -8.74 24.82 -6.26
CA ASN A 401 -8.55 23.38 -6.12
C ASN A 401 -9.75 22.53 -6.62
N SER A 402 -10.59 23.06 -7.50
CA SER A 402 -11.80 22.39 -7.95
C SER A 402 -11.60 21.61 -9.28
N ASP A 403 -10.51 21.85 -9.99
CA ASP A 403 -10.17 21.20 -11.25
C ASP A 403 -8.67 21.21 -11.51
N TYR A 404 -8.22 20.40 -12.45
CA TYR A 404 -6.83 20.35 -12.92
C TYR A 404 -6.53 21.42 -13.96
N LEU A 405 -5.25 21.76 -14.08
CA LEU A 405 -4.73 22.38 -15.27
C LEU A 405 -4.41 21.30 -16.30
N TYR A 406 -4.81 21.52 -17.54
CA TYR A 406 -4.68 20.54 -18.63
C TYR A 406 -3.73 21.03 -19.71
N ASP A 407 -3.06 20.09 -20.38
CA ASP A 407 -2.31 20.34 -21.60
C ASP A 407 -3.25 20.57 -22.81
N GLU A 408 -2.68 20.88 -23.98
CA GLU A 408 -3.44 21.13 -25.20
C GLU A 408 -4.24 19.90 -25.69
N LEU A 409 -3.86 18.70 -25.26
CA LEU A 409 -4.52 17.44 -25.61
C LEU A 409 -5.59 17.03 -24.58
N GLY A 410 -5.62 17.73 -23.43
CA GLY A 410 -6.62 17.51 -22.40
C GLY A 410 -6.19 16.57 -21.25
N ASN A 411 -4.93 16.17 -21.16
CA ASN A 411 -4.40 15.43 -20.04
C ASN A 411 -3.89 16.37 -18.93
N ALA A 412 -3.94 15.94 -17.66
CA ALA A 412 -3.54 16.78 -16.53
C ALA A 412 -2.05 17.15 -16.56
N LEU A 413 -1.74 18.38 -16.15
CA LEU A 413 -0.37 18.86 -15.96
C LEU A 413 0.16 18.49 -14.58
N GLY A 414 1.50 18.46 -14.45
CA GLY A 414 2.17 18.09 -13.20
C GLY A 414 2.09 16.58 -12.92
N GLY A 415 2.32 16.21 -11.65
CA GLY A 415 2.32 14.82 -11.21
C GLY A 415 3.45 13.98 -11.80
N MET A 416 3.39 12.68 -11.53
CA MET A 416 4.21 11.68 -12.22
C MET A 416 3.68 11.48 -13.63
N ARG A 417 4.52 11.68 -14.61
CA ARG A 417 4.16 11.58 -16.03
C ARG A 417 4.77 10.35 -16.66
N SER A 418 4.09 9.82 -17.64
CA SER A 418 4.46 8.61 -18.37
C SER A 418 4.07 8.74 -19.85
N PRO A 419 4.41 7.79 -20.73
CA PRO A 419 4.01 7.85 -22.13
C PRO A 419 2.49 7.96 -22.35
N TYR A 420 1.69 7.54 -21.38
CA TYR A 420 0.23 7.65 -21.46
C TYR A 420 -0.29 9.08 -21.50
N VAL A 421 0.48 10.04 -21.00
CA VAL A 421 0.16 11.48 -21.02
C VAL A 421 1.20 12.33 -21.78
N ASP A 422 2.44 11.83 -22.01
CA ASP A 422 3.51 12.56 -22.71
C ASP A 422 3.66 12.14 -24.18
N ALA A 423 3.15 10.97 -24.55
CA ALA A 423 2.99 10.49 -25.92
C ALA A 423 1.60 9.84 -26.07
N PRO A 424 0.50 10.58 -25.77
CA PRO A 424 -0.79 10.00 -25.55
C PRO A 424 -1.44 9.45 -26.82
N SER A 425 -2.17 8.34 -26.67
CA SER A 425 -3.12 7.81 -27.66
C SER A 425 -4.57 8.05 -27.23
N ALA A 426 -4.78 8.71 -26.10
CA ALA A 426 -6.08 9.01 -25.52
C ALA A 426 -6.02 10.24 -24.62
N VAL A 427 -7.18 10.81 -24.31
CA VAL A 427 -7.38 11.64 -23.13
C VAL A 427 -7.72 10.70 -21.98
N LEU A 428 -6.90 10.72 -20.92
CA LEU A 428 -7.08 9.96 -19.71
C LEU A 428 -7.33 10.91 -18.54
N ARG A 429 -8.44 10.74 -17.83
CA ARG A 429 -8.81 11.63 -16.72
C ARG A 429 -9.34 10.88 -15.52
N GLY A 430 -9.04 11.43 -14.33
CA GLY A 430 -9.64 11.01 -13.07
C GLY A 430 -10.97 11.70 -12.73
N GLU A 431 -11.55 12.48 -13.67
CA GLU A 431 -12.83 13.16 -13.45
C GLU A 431 -13.96 12.17 -13.13
N PRO A 432 -14.97 12.55 -12.31
CA PRO A 432 -16.10 11.69 -12.01
C PRO A 432 -16.86 11.27 -13.28
N ASN A 433 -16.98 9.93 -13.48
CA ASN A 433 -17.80 9.35 -14.53
C ASN A 433 -19.26 9.24 -14.08
N SER A 434 -20.21 9.22 -15.02
CA SER A 434 -21.64 9.07 -14.75
C SER A 434 -22.10 7.62 -14.91
N GLY A 435 -23.27 7.28 -14.36
CA GLY A 435 -23.84 5.93 -14.40
C GLY A 435 -24.13 5.39 -13.01
N GLY A 436 -23.71 4.14 -12.73
CA GLY A 436 -23.85 3.53 -11.40
C GLY A 436 -23.07 4.26 -10.32
N SER A 437 -23.41 4.01 -9.04
CA SER A 437 -22.84 4.76 -7.90
C SER A 437 -21.31 4.74 -7.81
N PHE A 438 -20.67 3.69 -8.30
CA PHE A 438 -19.20 3.54 -8.30
C PHE A 438 -18.52 4.20 -9.51
N CYS A 439 -19.25 4.51 -10.58
CA CYS A 439 -18.68 5.13 -11.78
C CYS A 439 -17.94 6.44 -11.49
N ARG A 440 -18.37 7.17 -10.46
CA ARG A 440 -17.71 8.42 -10.02
C ARG A 440 -16.25 8.25 -9.63
N LEU A 441 -15.80 7.03 -9.35
CA LEU A 441 -14.44 6.69 -8.95
C LEU A 441 -13.57 6.19 -10.12
N PHE A 442 -14.16 5.97 -11.31
CA PHE A 442 -13.50 5.21 -12.37
C PHE A 442 -12.94 6.08 -13.50
N GLY A 443 -13.02 7.39 -13.36
CA GLY A 443 -12.46 8.30 -14.35
C GLY A 443 -12.97 8.05 -15.77
N THR A 444 -12.24 8.53 -16.77
CA THR A 444 -12.64 8.40 -18.17
C THR A 444 -11.45 8.14 -19.09
N THR A 445 -11.71 7.43 -20.20
CA THR A 445 -10.83 7.26 -21.35
C THR A 445 -11.54 7.75 -22.60
N ALA A 446 -10.85 8.54 -23.44
CA ALA A 446 -11.32 8.91 -24.78
C ALA A 446 -10.17 8.72 -25.78
N LEU A 447 -10.24 7.66 -26.61
CA LEU A 447 -9.21 7.37 -27.60
C LEU A 447 -9.12 8.46 -28.67
N PHE A 448 -7.94 8.76 -29.14
CA PHE A 448 -7.75 9.63 -30.30
C PHE A 448 -8.21 8.94 -31.56
N SER A 449 -8.79 9.71 -32.50
CA SER A 449 -9.11 9.22 -33.83
C SER A 449 -7.84 8.94 -34.64
N ALA A 450 -7.96 8.15 -35.69
CA ALA A 450 -6.86 7.90 -36.63
C ALA A 450 -6.24 9.19 -37.19
N GLU A 451 -7.08 10.23 -37.45
CA GLU A 451 -6.63 11.53 -37.93
C GLU A 451 -5.83 12.29 -36.85
N GLN A 452 -6.26 12.22 -35.58
CA GLN A 452 -5.54 12.83 -34.47
C GLN A 452 -4.20 12.13 -34.27
N MET A 453 -4.16 10.78 -34.26
CA MET A 453 -2.93 10.01 -34.18
C MET A 453 -1.95 10.38 -35.33
N ALA A 454 -2.43 10.42 -36.57
CA ALA A 454 -1.61 10.80 -37.72
C ALA A 454 -1.13 12.26 -37.66
N SER A 455 -1.93 13.16 -37.08
CA SER A 455 -1.53 14.57 -36.90
C SER A 455 -0.43 14.73 -35.86
N LEU A 456 -0.44 13.93 -34.80
CA LEU A 456 0.54 14.00 -33.69
C LEU A 456 1.86 13.28 -34.04
N TYR A 457 1.78 12.12 -34.69
CA TYR A 457 2.92 11.21 -34.80
C TYR A 457 3.32 10.88 -36.23
N VAL A 458 2.52 11.29 -37.22
CA VAL A 458 2.71 11.04 -38.64
C VAL A 458 2.45 9.57 -39.02
N ASP A 459 3.15 8.61 -38.39
CA ASP A 459 3.06 7.17 -38.66
C ASP A 459 3.36 6.34 -37.41
N GLU A 460 3.32 4.99 -37.56
CA GLU A 460 3.63 4.03 -36.49
C GLU A 460 5.02 4.28 -35.90
N ALA A 461 6.03 4.52 -36.73
CA ALA A 461 7.41 4.72 -36.25
C ALA A 461 7.51 5.99 -35.40
N GLY A 462 6.87 7.09 -35.80
CA GLY A 462 6.84 8.33 -35.03
C GLY A 462 6.13 8.17 -33.70
N TYR A 463 5.03 7.40 -33.63
CA TYR A 463 4.36 7.09 -32.36
C TYR A 463 5.26 6.23 -31.47
N VAL A 464 5.84 5.16 -31.98
CA VAL A 464 6.74 4.27 -31.23
C VAL A 464 7.95 5.03 -30.69
N ASP A 465 8.55 5.92 -31.49
CA ASP A 465 9.67 6.76 -31.06
C ASP A 465 9.24 7.70 -29.91
N ALA A 466 8.06 8.33 -30.00
CA ALA A 466 7.53 9.21 -28.97
C ALA A 466 7.25 8.43 -27.66
N VAL A 467 6.59 7.27 -27.74
CA VAL A 467 6.34 6.39 -26.59
C VAL A 467 7.65 5.92 -25.98
N THR A 468 8.60 5.47 -26.81
CA THR A 468 9.91 5.00 -26.33
C THR A 468 10.65 6.09 -25.57
N LYS A 469 10.65 7.32 -26.11
CA LYS A 469 11.29 8.45 -25.44
C LYS A 469 10.62 8.76 -24.11
N ALA A 470 9.30 8.92 -24.09
CA ALA A 470 8.56 9.26 -22.87
C ALA A 470 8.67 8.14 -21.80
N THR A 471 8.70 6.86 -22.23
CA THR A 471 8.94 5.71 -21.34
C THR A 471 10.32 5.77 -20.71
N ASN A 472 11.36 6.04 -21.51
CA ASN A 472 12.73 6.15 -21.00
C ASN A 472 12.90 7.37 -20.05
N ASP A 473 12.22 8.48 -20.33
CA ASP A 473 12.24 9.65 -19.46
C ASP A 473 11.58 9.31 -18.09
N ALA A 474 10.44 8.62 -18.09
CA ALA A 474 9.77 8.19 -16.87
C ALA A 474 10.58 7.12 -16.08
N LEU A 475 11.24 6.19 -16.78
CA LEU A 475 12.15 5.21 -16.21
C LEU A 475 13.36 5.90 -15.54
N ALA A 476 13.98 6.86 -16.23
CA ALA A 476 15.11 7.63 -15.70
C ALA A 476 14.72 8.50 -14.50
N ALA A 477 13.48 8.96 -14.44
CA ALA A 477 12.92 9.69 -13.30
C ALA A 477 12.59 8.77 -12.11
N GLY A 478 12.63 7.44 -12.27
CA GLY A 478 12.26 6.47 -11.23
C GLY A 478 10.76 6.27 -11.06
N PHE A 479 9.97 6.64 -12.06
CA PHE A 479 8.51 6.54 -12.03
C PHE A 479 7.96 5.26 -12.68
N LEU A 480 8.79 4.53 -13.40
CA LEU A 480 8.51 3.23 -13.99
C LEU A 480 9.63 2.23 -13.64
N LEU A 481 9.30 0.96 -13.68
CA LEU A 481 10.26 -0.13 -13.61
C LEU A 481 10.68 -0.57 -15.02
N GLN A 482 11.86 -1.18 -15.16
CA GLN A 482 12.38 -1.61 -16.46
C GLN A 482 11.44 -2.63 -17.12
N GLU A 483 10.94 -3.58 -16.36
CA GLU A 483 10.05 -4.64 -16.83
C GLU A 483 8.73 -4.06 -17.38
N ASP A 484 8.21 -3.04 -16.72
CA ASP A 484 6.98 -2.36 -17.12
C ASP A 484 7.23 -1.42 -18.32
N ALA A 485 8.39 -0.75 -18.36
CA ALA A 485 8.84 0.04 -19.51
C ALA A 485 8.97 -0.82 -20.79
N ASP A 486 9.57 -2.00 -20.67
CA ASP A 486 9.73 -2.96 -21.77
C ASP A 486 8.35 -3.42 -22.30
N ALA A 487 7.37 -3.67 -21.43
CA ALA A 487 6.01 -4.04 -21.81
C ALA A 487 5.30 -2.90 -22.59
N ILE A 488 5.41 -1.66 -22.10
CA ILE A 488 4.82 -0.48 -22.74
C ILE A 488 5.41 -0.28 -24.15
N ILE A 489 6.74 -0.27 -24.29
CA ILE A 489 7.41 -0.10 -25.59
C ILE A 489 7.05 -1.24 -26.56
N THR A 490 6.99 -2.48 -26.04
CA THR A 490 6.63 -3.64 -26.86
C THR A 490 5.21 -3.55 -27.41
N TRP A 491 4.28 -2.95 -26.68
CA TRP A 491 2.90 -2.82 -27.08
C TRP A 491 2.61 -1.59 -27.95
N ALA A 492 3.45 -0.58 -27.96
CA ALA A 492 3.21 0.67 -28.68
C ALA A 492 2.84 0.49 -30.18
N PRO A 493 3.50 -0.37 -30.98
CA PRO A 493 3.08 -0.61 -32.35
C PRO A 493 1.65 -1.15 -32.48
N GLU A 494 1.21 -2.02 -31.58
CA GLU A 494 -0.13 -2.57 -31.58
C GLU A 494 -1.18 -1.54 -31.20
N GLN A 495 -0.87 -0.67 -30.23
CA GLN A 495 -1.73 0.46 -29.88
C GLN A 495 -1.98 1.37 -31.09
N TRP A 496 -0.93 1.69 -31.86
CA TRP A 496 -1.06 2.47 -33.09
C TRP A 496 -2.00 1.78 -34.10
N ARG A 497 -1.75 0.49 -34.39
CA ARG A 497 -2.53 -0.27 -35.40
C ARG A 497 -3.99 -0.39 -35.01
N SER A 498 -4.28 -0.63 -33.71
CA SER A 498 -5.64 -0.76 -33.21
C SER A 498 -6.47 0.51 -33.41
N GLN A 499 -5.84 1.69 -33.33
CA GLN A 499 -6.54 2.98 -33.49
C GLN A 499 -6.57 3.51 -34.92
N THR A 500 -5.56 3.16 -35.74
CA THR A 500 -5.46 3.70 -37.11
C THR A 500 -5.92 2.74 -38.21
N GLY A 501 -6.24 1.49 -37.83
CA GLY A 501 -6.66 0.46 -38.79
C GLY A 501 -5.50 -0.06 -39.65
N GLY A 502 -4.26 0.17 -39.26
CA GLY A 502 -3.06 -0.38 -39.90
C GLY A 502 -3.00 -1.89 -39.68
N SER A 503 -2.88 -2.67 -40.75
CA SER A 503 -2.67 -4.12 -40.71
C SER A 503 -1.20 -4.47 -40.75
#